data_67f66c81f65e6391f53b9ab2a198a7a6
#
_entry.id   67f66c81f65e6391f53b9ab2a198a7a6
#
_cell.length_a   1.000
_cell.length_b   1.000
_cell.length_c   1.000
_cell.angle_alpha   90.00
_cell.angle_beta   90.00
_cell.angle_gamma   90.00
#
_symmetry.space_group_name_H-M   'P 1'
#
loop_
_entity.id
_entity.type
_entity.pdbx_description
1 polymer ?
#
loop_
_entity_poly.entity_id
_entity_poly.type
_entity_poly.pdbx_seq_one_letter_code
_entity_poly.pdbx_strand_id
1 'polypeptide(L)'
;MGWCDDPNSKKYNKLINLPFKDNNEKLFKRENIYDIILVLNFNMNPIKKNKGSAIFIHVAKRNYSKTKGCIAIKKTELLKILKVIKINTKVKIERQK
;
A
#
# COMPACT_ATOMS: atom_id res chain seq x y z
N MET A 1 -9.35 -2.73 10.05
CA MET A 1 -8.27 -3.47 9.37
C MET A 1 -6.97 -2.68 9.41
N GLY A 2 -5.86 -3.37 9.37
CA GLY A 2 -4.54 -2.76 9.34
C GLY A 2 -3.57 -3.59 8.52
N TRP A 3 -2.38 -3.06 8.33
CA TRP A 3 -1.29 -3.75 7.67
C TRP A 3 -0.08 -3.79 8.60
N CYS A 4 0.42 -4.97 8.90
CA CYS A 4 1.53 -5.13 9.83
C CYS A 4 2.85 -4.73 9.16
N ASP A 5 3.53 -3.75 9.74
CA ASP A 5 4.83 -3.26 9.27
C ASP A 5 5.93 -3.46 10.32
N ASP A 6 5.68 -4.31 11.32
CA ASP A 6 6.67 -4.64 12.35
C ASP A 6 7.55 -5.80 11.87
N PRO A 7 8.85 -5.56 11.62
CA PRO A 7 9.74 -6.61 11.12
C PRO A 7 9.91 -7.79 12.08
N ASN A 8 9.59 -7.60 13.35
CA ASN A 8 9.72 -8.66 14.36
C ASN A 8 8.43 -9.48 14.53
N SER A 9 7.37 -9.12 13.84
CA SER A 9 6.09 -9.82 13.90
C SER A 9 6.03 -10.97 12.90
N LYS A 10 5.38 -12.07 13.29
CA LYS A 10 5.07 -13.17 12.37
C LYS A 10 4.10 -12.74 11.27
N LYS A 11 3.38 -11.63 11.47
CA LYS A 11 2.43 -11.06 10.51
C LYS A 11 3.04 -9.97 9.64
N TYR A 12 4.35 -9.77 9.71
CA TYR A 12 5.03 -8.73 8.93
C TYR A 12 4.62 -8.75 7.46
N ASN A 13 4.29 -7.59 6.93
CA ASN A 13 3.85 -7.37 5.55
C ASN A 13 2.60 -8.17 5.18
N LYS A 14 1.64 -8.24 6.11
CA LYS A 14 0.36 -8.92 5.91
C LYS A 14 -0.80 -8.07 6.40
N LEU A 15 -1.97 -8.31 5.82
CA LEU A 15 -3.22 -7.72 6.30
C LEU A 15 -3.57 -8.31 7.67
N ILE A 16 -3.98 -7.47 8.60
CA ILE A 16 -4.34 -7.88 9.96
C ILE A 16 -5.65 -7.23 10.40
N ASN A 17 -6.29 -7.85 11.39
CA ASN A 17 -7.47 -7.28 12.05
C ASN A 17 -7.03 -6.43 13.23
N LEU A 18 -7.75 -5.35 13.49
CA LEU A 18 -7.51 -4.48 14.64
C LEU A 18 -8.50 -4.83 15.77
N PRO A 19 -8.12 -4.68 17.04
CA PRO A 19 -6.80 -4.23 17.52
C PRO A 19 -5.70 -5.27 17.33
N PHE A 20 -4.46 -4.80 17.16
CA PHE A 20 -3.30 -5.64 16.93
C PHE A 20 -2.11 -5.08 17.72
N LYS A 21 -1.38 -5.94 18.43
CA LYS A 21 -0.34 -5.51 19.39
C LYS A 21 0.95 -5.04 18.75
N ASP A 22 1.32 -5.59 17.59
CA ASP A 22 2.55 -5.23 16.91
C ASP A 22 2.36 -3.97 16.07
N ASN A 23 3.45 -3.31 15.69
CA ASN A 23 3.38 -2.13 14.85
C ASN A 23 2.61 -2.40 13.57
N ASN A 24 1.72 -1.51 13.23
CA ASN A 24 0.88 -1.66 12.04
C ASN A 24 0.42 -0.30 11.53
N GLU A 25 0.00 -0.29 10.27
CA GLU A 25 -0.61 0.87 9.65
C GLU A 25 -2.12 0.67 9.57
N LYS A 26 -2.87 1.63 10.10
CA LYS A 26 -4.34 1.62 10.02
C LYS A 26 -4.78 1.95 8.61
N LEU A 27 -5.65 1.12 8.04
CA LEU A 27 -6.11 1.30 6.66
C LEU A 27 -7.33 2.20 6.54
N PHE A 28 -8.00 2.52 7.66
CA PHE A 28 -9.04 3.55 7.67
C PHE A 28 -8.42 4.87 8.13
N LYS A 29 -8.49 5.90 7.30
CA LYS A 29 -7.94 7.22 7.60
C LYS A 29 -8.94 8.32 7.24
N ARG A 30 -8.94 9.41 8.04
CA ARG A 30 -9.83 10.55 7.83
C ARG A 30 -9.65 11.21 6.47
N GLU A 31 -8.43 11.24 5.96
CA GLU A 31 -8.11 11.89 4.69
C GLU A 31 -8.59 11.10 3.49
N ASN A 32 -9.22 9.96 3.69
CA ASN A 32 -9.75 9.07 2.65
C ASN A 32 -8.70 8.59 1.65
N ILE A 33 -7.41 8.65 2.00
CA ILE A 33 -6.35 8.21 1.11
C ILE A 33 -6.37 6.70 0.88
N TYR A 34 -6.97 5.96 1.83
CA TYR A 34 -7.11 4.51 1.72
C TYR A 34 -8.54 4.07 1.42
N ASP A 35 -9.37 4.95 0.83
CA ASP A 35 -10.68 4.53 0.31
C ASP A 35 -10.53 3.42 -0.72
N ILE A 36 -9.47 3.49 -1.51
CA ILE A 36 -9.12 2.46 -2.50
C ILE A 36 -7.63 2.17 -2.34
N ILE A 37 -7.29 0.90 -2.20
CA ILE A 37 -5.91 0.46 -2.05
C ILE A 37 -5.66 -0.67 -3.04
N LEU A 38 -4.60 -0.54 -3.84
CA LEU A 38 -4.05 -1.64 -4.63
C LEU A 38 -2.77 -2.10 -3.97
N VAL A 39 -2.78 -3.32 -3.46
CA VAL A 39 -1.60 -3.91 -2.82
C VAL A 39 -0.66 -4.40 -3.89
N LEU A 40 0.58 -3.89 -3.89
CA LEU A 40 1.61 -4.37 -4.79
C LEU A 40 2.29 -5.60 -4.20
N ASN A 41 2.59 -6.57 -5.04
CA ASN A 41 3.26 -7.80 -4.63
C ASN A 41 4.76 -7.54 -4.42
N PHE A 42 5.05 -6.65 -3.48
CA PHE A 42 6.41 -6.28 -3.11
C PHE A 42 6.74 -6.90 -1.76
N ASN A 43 7.84 -7.65 -1.68
CA ASN A 43 8.28 -8.35 -0.47
C ASN A 43 7.17 -9.23 0.14
N MET A 44 6.41 -9.92 -0.68
CA MET A 44 5.32 -10.77 -0.22
C MET A 44 5.52 -12.26 -0.50
N ASN A 45 6.41 -12.61 -1.44
CA ASN A 45 6.57 -14.01 -1.84
C ASN A 45 8.03 -14.33 -2.23
N PRO A 46 8.91 -14.70 -1.29
CA PRO A 46 8.70 -14.75 0.16
C PRO A 46 8.84 -13.39 0.84
N ILE A 47 8.30 -13.28 2.03
CA ILE A 47 8.44 -12.08 2.86
C ILE A 47 9.80 -12.12 3.57
N LYS A 48 10.57 -11.02 3.47
CA LYS A 48 11.86 -10.86 4.15
C LYS A 48 11.80 -9.64 5.07
N LYS A 49 12.27 -9.81 6.31
CA LYS A 49 12.30 -8.72 7.31
C LYS A 49 13.13 -7.53 6.79
N ASN A 50 12.68 -6.33 7.08
CA ASN A 50 13.36 -5.07 6.76
C ASN A 50 13.61 -4.82 5.26
N LYS A 51 12.91 -5.52 4.38
CA LYS A 51 13.01 -5.30 2.93
C LYS A 51 11.86 -4.47 2.37
N GLY A 52 11.00 -3.97 3.23
CA GLY A 52 9.88 -3.11 2.88
C GLY A 52 8.54 -3.78 3.10
N SER A 53 7.54 -2.97 3.42
CA SER A 53 6.19 -3.44 3.70
C SER A 53 5.17 -2.35 3.36
N ALA A 54 3.90 -2.74 3.25
CA ALA A 54 2.79 -1.83 3.02
C ALA A 54 3.00 -0.96 1.78
N ILE A 55 3.44 -1.57 0.67
CA ILE A 55 3.64 -0.84 -0.60
C ILE A 55 2.36 -0.93 -1.41
N PHE A 56 1.65 0.19 -1.47
CA PHE A 56 0.32 0.30 -2.07
C PHE A 56 0.29 1.37 -3.15
N ILE A 57 -0.68 1.25 -4.06
CA ILE A 57 -1.19 2.39 -4.82
C ILE A 57 -2.45 2.86 -4.10
N HIS A 58 -2.52 4.11 -3.72
CA HIS A 58 -3.67 4.67 -2.99
C HIS A 58 -4.05 6.04 -3.51
N VAL A 59 -5.16 6.58 -3.00
CA VAL A 59 -5.63 7.91 -3.38
C VAL A 59 -4.63 8.97 -2.89
N ALA A 60 -4.25 9.88 -3.78
CA ALA A 60 -3.36 10.98 -3.42
C ALA A 60 -4.06 11.95 -2.45
N LYS A 61 -3.30 12.48 -1.50
CA LYS A 61 -3.75 13.62 -0.71
C LYS A 61 -3.97 14.82 -1.62
N ARG A 62 -4.81 15.74 -1.18
CA ARG A 62 -5.19 16.91 -1.99
C ARG A 62 -4.00 17.70 -2.53
N ASN A 63 -2.92 17.78 -1.78
CA ASN A 63 -1.70 18.52 -2.15
C ASN A 63 -0.55 17.61 -2.62
N TYR A 64 -0.82 16.34 -2.86
CA TYR A 64 0.20 15.35 -3.23
C TYR A 64 1.37 15.29 -2.25
N SER A 65 1.08 15.36 -0.95
CA SER A 65 2.10 15.20 0.07
C SER A 65 2.91 13.93 -0.12
N LYS A 66 4.18 13.96 0.30
CA LYS A 66 5.07 12.79 0.22
C LYS A 66 4.49 11.58 0.95
N THR A 67 4.76 10.39 0.43
CA THR A 67 4.38 9.11 1.03
C THR A 67 5.65 8.37 1.48
N LYS A 68 5.45 7.31 2.26
CA LYS A 68 6.55 6.43 2.71
C LYS A 68 6.69 5.24 1.77
N GLY A 69 7.03 5.51 0.51
CA GLY A 69 7.25 4.47 -0.50
C GLY A 69 6.01 4.02 -1.25
N CYS A 70 4.82 4.50 -0.89
CA CYS A 70 3.60 4.20 -1.62
C CYS A 70 3.42 5.11 -2.82
N ILE A 71 2.65 4.65 -3.80
CA ILE A 71 2.28 5.41 -4.99
C ILE A 71 0.92 6.06 -4.73
N ALA A 72 0.86 7.38 -4.81
CA ALA A 72 -0.38 8.13 -4.61
C ALA A 72 -0.84 8.74 -5.93
N ILE A 73 -2.09 8.49 -6.32
CA ILE A 73 -2.68 9.03 -7.55
C ILE A 73 -4.09 9.55 -7.28
N LYS A 74 -4.57 10.42 -8.15
CA LYS A 74 -5.93 10.96 -8.03
C LYS A 74 -6.96 9.83 -8.06
N LYS A 75 -8.01 9.97 -7.26
CA LYS A 75 -9.08 8.96 -7.18
C LYS A 75 -9.69 8.66 -8.55
N THR A 76 -9.93 9.69 -9.36
CA THR A 76 -10.49 9.53 -10.71
C THR A 76 -9.58 8.68 -11.60
N GLU A 77 -8.27 8.89 -11.53
CA GLU A 77 -7.29 8.11 -12.30
C GLU A 77 -7.20 6.68 -11.78
N LEU A 78 -7.25 6.49 -10.46
CA LEU A 78 -7.23 5.17 -9.85
C LEU A 78 -8.44 4.34 -10.28
N LEU A 79 -9.63 4.97 -10.34
CA LEU A 79 -10.84 4.30 -10.81
C LEU A 79 -10.72 3.86 -12.27
N LYS A 80 -10.05 4.64 -13.13
CA LYS A 80 -9.79 4.26 -14.52
C LYS A 80 -8.87 3.04 -14.58
N ILE A 81 -7.82 3.01 -13.78
CA ILE A 81 -6.88 1.88 -13.71
C ILE A 81 -7.61 0.60 -13.30
N LEU A 82 -8.49 0.68 -12.30
CA LEU A 82 -9.25 -0.47 -11.81
C LEU A 82 -10.09 -1.15 -12.89
N LYS A 83 -10.49 -0.42 -13.94
CA LYS A 83 -11.27 -0.98 -15.03
C LYS A 83 -10.45 -1.88 -15.98
N VAL A 84 -9.13 -1.73 -16.00
CA VAL A 84 -8.27 -2.38 -16.98
C VAL A 84 -7.23 -3.32 -16.38
N ILE A 85 -6.95 -3.22 -15.10
CA ILE A 85 -5.93 -4.07 -14.46
C ILE A 85 -6.41 -5.51 -14.28
N LYS A 86 -5.45 -6.42 -14.27
CA LYS A 86 -5.64 -7.85 -13.98
C LYS A 86 -4.66 -8.26 -12.89
N ILE A 87 -4.85 -9.44 -12.30
CA ILE A 87 -4.00 -9.90 -11.21
C ILE A 87 -2.52 -10.01 -11.60
N ASN A 88 -2.24 -10.25 -12.88
CA ASN A 88 -0.87 -10.36 -13.39
C ASN A 88 -0.35 -9.07 -14.02
N THR A 89 -1.08 -7.96 -13.90
CA THR A 89 -0.62 -6.65 -14.35
C THR A 89 0.62 -6.24 -13.58
N LYS A 90 1.64 -5.75 -14.27
CA LYS A 90 2.90 -5.33 -13.66
C LYS A 90 2.93 -3.82 -13.49
N VAL A 91 3.55 -3.38 -12.39
CA VAL A 91 3.81 -1.96 -12.13
C VAL A 91 5.31 -1.73 -12.33
N LYS A 92 5.64 -0.81 -13.23
CA LYS A 92 7.02 -0.41 -13.48
C LYS A 92 7.20 1.02 -13.00
N ILE A 93 8.22 1.24 -12.16
CA ILE A 93 8.55 2.56 -11.64
C ILE A 93 9.86 2.99 -12.29
N GLU A 94 9.82 4.10 -13.02
CA GLU A 94 10.98 4.64 -13.70
C GLU A 94 11.30 6.02 -13.19
N ARG A 95 12.61 6.31 -13.09
CA ARG A 95 13.05 7.67 -12.76
C ARG A 95 12.78 8.56 -13.98
N GLN A 96 12.10 9.66 -13.75
CA GLN A 96 11.89 10.67 -14.77
C GLN A 96 13.21 11.43 -15.01
N LYS A 97 13.59 11.54 -16.26
CA LYS A 97 14.81 12.23 -16.64
C LYS A 97 14.56 13.73 -16.81
#